data_878a84452529d7aa5d4817d20ac8855a
#
_entry.id   878a84452529d7aa5d4817d20ac8855a
#
_cell.length_a   1.000
_cell.length_b   1.000
_cell.length_c   1.000
_cell.angle_alpha   90.00
_cell.angle_beta   90.00
_cell.angle_gamma   90.00
#
_symmetry.space_group_name_H-M   'P 1'
#
loop_
_entity.id
_entity.type
_entity.pdbx_description
1 polymer ?
#
loop_
_entity_poly.entity_id
_entity_poly.type
_entity_poly.pdbx_seq_one_letter_code
_entity_poly.pdbx_strand_id
1 'polypeptide(L)'
;AYFGTEILKQVDKNEFYTNIPEIRKVAGDRAVLRAMHWFEETDRVIDQVNALEEENFEEFKKLIKSSGDSSFKYLQNVYSVKNLSRQEMAVGLALSDVILKGKGVSRVHGGGFAGTIQAFVPNDIVDIYKKNMEDIFGEDACHVLKIRKYGGMKVL
;
A
#
# COMPACT_ATOMS: atom_id res chain seq x y z
N ALA A 1 4.13 15.48 21.78
CA ALA A 1 5.30 14.64 21.69
C ALA A 1 6.58 15.40 21.29
N TYR A 2 7.54 14.79 20.58
CA TYR A 2 8.90 15.33 20.33
C TYR A 2 8.91 16.75 19.72
N PHE A 3 8.09 16.98 18.69
CA PHE A 3 8.01 18.28 17.99
C PHE A 3 7.01 19.28 18.61
N GLY A 4 6.30 18.93 19.67
CA GLY A 4 5.28 19.81 20.26
C GLY A 4 4.06 20.08 19.37
N THR A 5 3.92 19.35 18.28
CA THR A 5 2.80 19.44 17.34
C THR A 5 1.73 18.37 17.61
N GLU A 6 0.47 18.65 17.22
CA GLU A 6 -0.63 17.70 17.38
C GLU A 6 -0.68 16.63 16.29
N ILE A 7 -0.30 17.01 15.06
CA ILE A 7 -0.37 16.14 13.89
C ILE A 7 0.95 16.18 13.10
N LEU A 8 1.29 15.07 12.47
CA LEU A 8 2.54 14.91 11.74
C LEU A 8 2.69 15.88 10.54
N LYS A 9 1.57 16.31 9.94
CA LYS A 9 1.55 17.28 8.85
C LYS A 9 2.19 18.65 9.21
N GLN A 10 2.28 18.98 10.50
CA GLN A 10 2.88 20.22 10.99
C GLN A 10 4.40 20.11 11.18
N VAL A 11 4.96 18.93 11.00
CA VAL A 11 6.39 18.67 11.16
C VAL A 11 7.07 18.80 9.81
N ASP A 12 8.17 19.55 9.74
CA ASP A 12 9.02 19.61 8.55
C ASP A 12 9.69 18.24 8.30
N LYS A 13 9.64 17.78 7.04
CA LYS A 13 10.17 16.48 6.65
C LYS A 13 11.68 16.37 6.93
N ASN A 14 12.46 17.39 6.60
CA ASN A 14 13.91 17.38 6.80
C ASN A 14 14.26 17.40 8.29
N GLU A 15 13.52 18.20 9.07
CA GLU A 15 13.66 18.23 10.53
C GLU A 15 13.37 16.87 11.13
N PHE A 16 12.33 16.17 10.67
CA PHE A 16 12.03 14.81 11.10
C PHE A 16 13.21 13.86 10.83
N TYR A 17 13.72 13.83 9.58
CA TYR A 17 14.80 12.90 9.21
C TYR A 17 16.10 13.20 9.97
N THR A 18 16.43 14.45 10.18
CA THR A 18 17.62 14.87 10.94
C THR A 18 17.55 14.42 12.40
N ASN A 19 16.35 14.41 12.99
CA ASN A 19 16.15 14.09 14.41
C ASN A 19 15.78 12.62 14.68
N ILE A 20 15.81 11.73 13.69
CA ILE A 20 15.51 10.30 13.87
C ILE A 20 16.22 9.66 15.09
N PRO A 21 17.53 9.90 15.34
CA PRO A 21 18.20 9.30 16.49
C PRO A 21 17.54 9.64 17.83
N GLU A 22 17.07 10.86 17.99
CA GLU A 22 16.43 11.31 19.24
C GLU A 22 14.95 10.87 19.31
N ILE A 23 14.24 10.94 18.17
CA ILE A 23 12.85 10.47 18.09
C ILE A 23 12.75 8.99 18.45
N ARG A 24 13.70 8.17 17.99
CA ARG A 24 13.76 6.72 18.33
C ARG A 24 13.83 6.49 19.84
N LYS A 25 14.60 7.29 20.56
CA LYS A 25 14.74 7.19 22.03
C LYS A 25 13.43 7.49 22.76
N VAL A 26 12.65 8.43 22.24
CA VAL A 26 11.41 8.91 22.88
C VAL A 26 10.18 8.13 22.43
N ALA A 27 10.05 7.84 21.14
CA ALA A 27 8.85 7.29 20.52
C ALA A 27 9.00 5.83 20.05
N GLY A 28 10.24 5.35 19.94
CA GLY A 28 10.57 4.01 19.46
C GLY A 28 10.56 3.86 17.95
N ASP A 29 11.16 2.78 17.46
CA ASP A 29 11.39 2.51 16.04
C ASP A 29 10.08 2.41 15.23
N ARG A 30 9.04 1.82 15.81
CA ARG A 30 7.76 1.65 15.12
C ARG A 30 7.08 2.98 14.81
N ALA A 31 7.19 3.97 15.70
CA ALA A 31 6.66 5.32 15.45
C ALA A 31 7.43 6.02 14.33
N VAL A 32 8.76 5.88 14.32
CA VAL A 32 9.63 6.42 13.27
C VAL A 32 9.26 5.82 11.91
N LEU A 33 9.16 4.49 11.81
CA LEU A 33 8.78 3.81 10.56
C LEU A 33 7.43 4.28 10.01
N ARG A 34 6.43 4.46 10.89
CA ARG A 34 5.12 4.97 10.49
C ARG A 34 5.16 6.42 10.00
N ALA A 35 5.95 7.26 10.65
CA ALA A 35 6.15 8.64 10.21
C ALA A 35 6.88 8.69 8.87
N MET A 36 7.93 7.88 8.67
CA MET A 36 8.61 7.73 7.37
C MET A 36 7.63 7.33 6.28
N HIS A 37 6.79 6.31 6.52
CA HIS A 37 5.76 5.91 5.57
C HIS A 37 4.84 7.09 5.23
N TRP A 38 4.38 7.84 6.22
CA TRP A 38 3.46 8.95 6.02
C TRP A 38 4.05 10.05 5.13
N PHE A 39 5.29 10.47 5.38
CA PHE A 39 5.97 11.47 4.56
C PHE A 39 6.14 11.01 3.12
N GLU A 40 6.67 9.79 2.93
CA GLU A 40 6.90 9.23 1.59
C GLU A 40 5.58 8.95 0.84
N GLU A 41 4.54 8.51 1.54
CA GLU A 41 3.24 8.24 0.91
C GLU A 41 2.52 9.52 0.51
N THR A 42 2.67 10.60 1.29
CA THR A 42 2.09 11.91 0.96
C THR A 42 2.67 12.47 -0.34
N ASP A 43 3.99 12.38 -0.52
CA ASP A 43 4.65 12.79 -1.77
C ASP A 43 4.23 11.88 -2.93
N ARG A 44 4.22 10.56 -2.71
CA ARG A 44 3.86 9.56 -3.71
C ARG A 44 2.43 9.70 -4.25
N VAL A 45 1.48 10.17 -3.42
CA VAL A 45 0.11 10.45 -3.89
C VAL A 45 0.11 11.54 -4.96
N ILE A 46 0.91 12.58 -4.80
CA ILE A 46 1.06 13.65 -5.79
C ILE A 46 1.64 13.08 -7.10
N ASP A 47 2.70 12.29 -6.98
CA ASP A 47 3.34 11.65 -8.13
C ASP A 47 2.38 10.69 -8.86
N GLN A 48 1.53 9.96 -8.14
CA GLN A 48 0.51 9.10 -8.73
C GLN A 48 -0.53 9.89 -9.52
N VAL A 49 -0.98 11.04 -9.00
CA VAL A 49 -1.90 11.93 -9.71
C VAL A 49 -1.26 12.45 -10.99
N ASN A 50 -0.03 12.95 -10.90
CA ASN A 50 0.72 13.44 -12.07
C ASN A 50 0.87 12.34 -13.13
N ALA A 51 1.27 11.13 -12.74
CA ALA A 51 1.42 10.00 -13.65
C ALA A 51 0.10 9.63 -14.36
N LEU A 52 -1.04 9.75 -13.67
CA LEU A 52 -2.36 9.51 -14.26
C LEU A 52 -2.78 10.65 -15.21
N GLU A 53 -2.51 11.92 -14.86
CA GLU A 53 -2.79 13.07 -15.71
C GLU A 53 -1.95 13.06 -17.00
N GLU A 54 -0.73 12.54 -16.92
CA GLU A 54 0.18 12.35 -18.05
C GLU A 54 -0.10 11.05 -18.82
N GLU A 55 -1.12 10.28 -18.46
CA GLU A 55 -1.44 8.94 -19.02
C GLU A 55 -0.25 7.96 -18.93
N ASN A 56 0.67 8.16 -17.99
CA ASN A 56 1.86 7.36 -17.80
C ASN A 56 1.58 6.17 -16.84
N PHE A 57 0.90 5.15 -17.36
CA PHE A 57 0.51 3.97 -16.57
C PHE A 57 1.71 3.15 -16.08
N GLU A 58 2.84 3.18 -16.76
CA GLU A 58 4.04 2.47 -16.29
C GLU A 58 4.59 3.13 -15.03
N GLU A 59 4.64 4.45 -14.98
CA GLU A 59 5.06 5.18 -13.79
C GLU A 59 4.03 5.02 -12.66
N PHE A 60 2.75 5.12 -12.97
CA PHE A 60 1.69 4.86 -11.99
C PHE A 60 1.84 3.46 -11.34
N LYS A 61 2.09 2.40 -12.12
CA LYS A 61 2.32 1.04 -11.58
C LYS A 61 3.53 0.98 -10.67
N LYS A 62 4.65 1.63 -11.03
CA LYS A 62 5.85 1.70 -10.17
C LYS A 62 5.54 2.39 -8.84
N LEU A 63 4.78 3.46 -8.86
CA LEU A 63 4.37 4.19 -7.65
C LEU A 63 3.44 3.36 -6.77
N ILE A 64 2.49 2.62 -7.35
CA ILE A 64 1.64 1.65 -6.64
C ILE A 64 2.50 0.56 -5.99
N LYS A 65 3.46 -0.02 -6.71
CA LYS A 65 4.38 -1.02 -6.16
C LYS A 65 5.19 -0.44 -4.99
N SER A 66 5.76 0.74 -5.19
CA SER A 66 6.53 1.47 -4.15
C SER A 66 5.67 1.75 -2.90
N SER A 67 4.39 2.10 -3.07
CA SER A 67 3.45 2.27 -1.97
C SER A 67 3.20 0.96 -1.21
N GLY A 68 3.03 -0.15 -1.94
CA GLY A 68 2.89 -1.48 -1.36
C GLY A 68 4.12 -1.91 -0.56
N ASP A 69 5.30 -1.72 -1.13
CA ASP A 69 6.58 -2.03 -0.48
C ASP A 69 6.80 -1.18 0.78
N SER A 70 6.43 0.09 0.73
CA SER A 70 6.45 1.00 1.88
C SER A 70 5.49 0.54 2.99
N SER A 71 4.26 0.15 2.64
CA SER A 71 3.30 -0.42 3.60
C SER A 71 3.84 -1.69 4.25
N PHE A 72 4.38 -2.61 3.46
CA PHE A 72 4.96 -3.86 3.96
C PHE A 72 6.15 -3.59 4.90
N LYS A 73 7.09 -2.75 4.47
CA LYS A 73 8.34 -2.49 5.16
C LYS A 73 8.19 -1.59 6.39
N TYR A 74 7.40 -0.51 6.27
CA TYR A 74 7.33 0.53 7.29
C TYR A 74 6.10 0.41 8.19
N LEU A 75 4.93 0.10 7.64
CA LEU A 75 3.74 -0.11 8.46
C LEU A 75 3.67 -1.52 9.02
N GLN A 76 4.26 -2.51 8.33
CA GLN A 76 4.23 -3.92 8.74
C GLN A 76 2.78 -4.38 8.99
N ASN A 77 1.87 -3.97 8.10
CA ASN A 77 0.43 -4.11 8.25
C ASN A 77 -0.19 -5.25 7.42
N VAL A 78 0.66 -6.10 6.83
CA VAL A 78 0.23 -7.24 6.00
C VAL A 78 0.15 -8.55 6.75
N TYR A 79 0.59 -8.59 8.00
CA TYR A 79 0.48 -9.74 8.90
C TYR A 79 0.37 -9.29 10.36
N SER A 80 -0.10 -10.17 11.22
CA SER A 80 -0.18 -9.92 12.66
C SER A 80 0.99 -10.60 13.39
N VAL A 81 1.70 -9.85 14.22
CA VAL A 81 2.76 -10.38 15.09
C VAL A 81 2.22 -11.33 16.16
N LYS A 82 0.90 -11.33 16.40
CA LYS A 82 0.25 -12.23 17.35
C LYS A 82 0.05 -13.65 16.80
N ASN A 83 0.06 -13.79 15.45
CA ASN A 83 -0.09 -15.08 14.79
C ASN A 83 0.79 -15.13 13.55
N LEU A 84 2.03 -15.52 13.70
CA LEU A 84 3.02 -15.55 12.61
C LEU A 84 2.80 -16.71 11.63
N SER A 85 2.00 -17.72 12.00
CA SER A 85 1.66 -18.83 11.10
C SER A 85 0.55 -18.49 10.09
N ARG A 86 -0.16 -17.36 10.29
CA ARG A 86 -1.28 -16.92 9.46
C ARG A 86 -0.92 -15.60 8.80
N GLN A 87 -0.46 -15.67 7.54
CA GLN A 87 0.02 -14.52 6.77
C GLN A 87 -0.62 -14.50 5.36
N GLU A 88 -1.92 -14.66 5.28
CA GLU A 88 -2.67 -14.81 4.03
C GLU A 88 -2.45 -13.63 3.06
N MET A 89 -2.45 -12.39 3.57
CA MET A 89 -2.16 -11.23 2.72
C MET A 89 -0.74 -11.24 2.15
N ALA A 90 0.26 -11.62 2.95
CA ALA A 90 1.63 -11.72 2.46
C ALA A 90 1.76 -12.80 1.39
N VAL A 91 1.08 -13.94 1.56
CA VAL A 91 1.00 -14.99 0.54
C VAL A 91 0.31 -14.46 -0.72
N GLY A 92 -0.82 -13.76 -0.58
CA GLY A 92 -1.55 -13.17 -1.71
C GLY A 92 -0.72 -12.17 -2.51
N LEU A 93 0.06 -11.31 -1.83
CA LEU A 93 0.97 -10.35 -2.47
C LEU A 93 2.12 -11.08 -3.21
N ALA A 94 2.73 -12.07 -2.58
CA ALA A 94 3.80 -12.86 -3.20
C ALA A 94 3.31 -13.63 -4.43
N LEU A 95 2.13 -14.24 -4.35
CA LEU A 95 1.49 -14.91 -5.49
C LEU A 95 1.14 -13.93 -6.61
N SER A 96 0.65 -12.73 -6.26
CA SER A 96 0.40 -11.68 -7.24
C SER A 96 1.67 -11.33 -8.02
N ASP A 97 2.81 -11.16 -7.36
CA ASP A 97 4.09 -10.88 -8.02
C ASP A 97 4.48 -12.03 -8.98
N VAL A 98 4.28 -13.29 -8.58
CA VAL A 98 4.56 -14.47 -9.42
C VAL A 98 3.64 -14.54 -10.63
N ILE A 99 2.34 -14.28 -10.47
CA ILE A 99 1.35 -14.37 -11.56
C ILE A 99 1.51 -13.20 -12.53
N LEU A 100 1.66 -11.99 -11.99
CA LEU A 100 1.71 -10.76 -12.79
C LEU A 100 3.04 -10.58 -13.55
N LYS A 101 4.13 -11.16 -13.07
CA LYS A 101 5.46 -11.12 -13.71
C LYS A 101 5.90 -9.71 -14.18
N GLY A 102 5.57 -8.71 -13.38
CA GLY A 102 5.89 -7.30 -13.67
C GLY A 102 4.94 -6.61 -14.66
N LYS A 103 4.00 -7.31 -15.29
CA LYS A 103 2.99 -6.70 -16.17
C LYS A 103 1.92 -5.92 -15.39
N GLY A 104 1.62 -6.37 -14.19
CA GLY A 104 0.72 -5.72 -13.24
C GLY A 104 1.39 -5.50 -11.91
N VAL A 105 0.66 -4.94 -10.94
CA VAL A 105 1.17 -4.66 -9.60
C VAL A 105 0.11 -4.92 -8.55
N SER A 106 0.54 -5.23 -7.33
CA SER A 106 -0.35 -5.40 -6.19
C SER A 106 0.17 -4.67 -4.95
N ARG A 107 -0.75 -4.39 -4.04
CA ARG A 107 -0.45 -3.81 -2.74
C ARG A 107 -1.51 -4.21 -1.71
N VAL A 108 -1.18 -4.03 -0.43
CA VAL A 108 -2.20 -4.08 0.61
C VAL A 108 -3.26 -3.00 0.37
N HIS A 109 -4.53 -3.32 0.56
CA HIS A 109 -5.62 -2.36 0.43
C HIS A 109 -5.97 -1.72 1.77
N GLY A 110 -6.09 -0.39 1.78
CA GLY A 110 -6.43 0.38 2.98
C GLY A 110 -5.38 0.25 4.09
N GLY A 111 -5.82 0.21 5.33
CA GLY A 111 -4.96 0.17 6.52
C GLY A 111 -4.27 -1.18 6.79
N GLY A 112 -4.49 -2.18 5.97
CA GLY A 112 -4.00 -3.55 6.21
C GLY A 112 -4.78 -4.25 7.33
N PHE A 113 -4.27 -5.38 7.85
CA PHE A 113 -4.87 -6.23 8.88
C PHE A 113 -6.29 -6.74 8.60
N ALA A 114 -7.05 -6.11 7.69
CA ALA A 114 -8.41 -6.49 7.33
C ALA A 114 -8.48 -7.66 6.33
N GLY A 115 -7.34 -8.10 5.82
CA GLY A 115 -7.26 -9.28 4.97
C GLY A 115 -7.46 -9.01 3.48
N THR A 116 -7.36 -7.76 3.01
CA THR A 116 -7.56 -7.44 1.59
C THR A 116 -6.30 -6.87 0.93
N ILE A 117 -6.07 -7.30 -0.31
CA ILE A 117 -5.08 -6.71 -1.22
C ILE A 117 -5.80 -6.12 -2.43
N GLN A 118 -5.14 -5.21 -3.12
CA GLN A 118 -5.58 -4.63 -4.38
C GLN A 118 -4.54 -4.98 -5.44
N ALA A 119 -5.01 -5.39 -6.62
CA ALA A 119 -4.14 -5.66 -7.76
C ALA A 119 -4.63 -4.91 -9.00
N PHE A 120 -3.68 -4.37 -9.76
CA PHE A 120 -3.88 -3.82 -11.09
C PHE A 120 -3.40 -4.87 -12.09
N VAL A 121 -4.34 -5.54 -12.71
CA VAL A 121 -4.10 -6.72 -13.55
C VAL A 121 -4.37 -6.37 -15.00
N PRO A 122 -3.47 -6.68 -15.95
CA PRO A 122 -3.75 -6.55 -17.38
C PRO A 122 -4.99 -7.34 -17.79
N ASN A 123 -5.81 -6.75 -18.67
CA ASN A 123 -7.10 -7.33 -19.06
C ASN A 123 -6.99 -8.74 -19.66
N ASP A 124 -5.89 -9.03 -20.36
CA ASP A 124 -5.64 -10.33 -21.01
C ASP A 124 -5.34 -11.48 -20.04
N ILE A 125 -5.04 -11.17 -18.77
CA ILE A 125 -4.75 -12.18 -17.74
C ILE A 125 -5.65 -12.12 -16.52
N VAL A 126 -6.70 -11.27 -16.52
CA VAL A 126 -7.62 -11.11 -15.39
C VAL A 126 -8.24 -12.45 -14.95
N ASP A 127 -8.75 -13.24 -15.90
CA ASP A 127 -9.40 -14.51 -15.58
C ASP A 127 -8.40 -15.54 -15.01
N ILE A 128 -7.19 -15.55 -15.54
CA ILE A 128 -6.09 -16.40 -15.04
C ILE A 128 -5.71 -15.98 -13.62
N TYR A 129 -5.56 -14.66 -13.39
CA TYR A 129 -5.25 -14.13 -12.08
C TYR A 129 -6.34 -14.49 -11.06
N LYS A 130 -7.60 -14.20 -11.40
CA LYS A 130 -8.77 -14.52 -10.55
C LYS A 130 -8.77 -16.00 -10.19
N LYS A 131 -8.70 -16.88 -11.19
CA LYS A 131 -8.69 -18.32 -10.97
C LYS A 131 -7.58 -18.78 -10.03
N ASN A 132 -6.35 -18.31 -10.24
CA ASN A 132 -5.22 -18.68 -9.37
C ASN A 132 -5.41 -18.23 -7.93
N MET A 133 -5.97 -17.03 -7.72
CA MET A 133 -6.24 -16.52 -6.38
C MET A 133 -7.36 -17.31 -5.70
N GLU A 134 -8.43 -17.64 -6.41
CA GLU A 134 -9.55 -18.42 -5.88
C GLU A 134 -9.21 -19.89 -5.63
N ASP A 135 -8.36 -20.49 -6.44
CA ASP A 135 -7.85 -21.85 -6.20
C ASP A 135 -7.11 -21.97 -4.84
N ILE A 136 -6.57 -20.87 -4.34
CA ILE A 136 -5.77 -20.83 -3.10
C ILE A 136 -6.57 -20.30 -1.91
N PHE A 137 -7.35 -19.25 -2.11
CA PHE A 137 -8.05 -18.55 -1.03
C PHE A 137 -9.55 -18.88 -0.94
N GLY A 138 -10.05 -19.67 -1.89
CA GLY A 138 -11.46 -20.09 -1.97
C GLY A 138 -12.26 -19.29 -2.99
N GLU A 139 -13.41 -19.85 -3.33
CA GLU A 139 -14.39 -19.23 -4.23
C GLU A 139 -14.79 -17.84 -3.72
N ASP A 140 -14.97 -16.89 -4.64
CA ASP A 140 -15.27 -15.48 -4.36
C ASP A 140 -14.22 -14.71 -3.55
N ALA A 141 -13.01 -15.23 -3.39
CA ALA A 141 -11.91 -14.49 -2.77
C ALA A 141 -11.35 -13.37 -3.67
N CYS A 142 -11.66 -13.38 -4.96
CA CYS A 142 -11.16 -12.40 -5.93
C CYS A 142 -12.31 -11.72 -6.68
N HIS A 143 -12.48 -10.40 -6.45
CA HIS A 143 -13.49 -9.59 -7.09
C HIS A 143 -12.88 -8.68 -8.15
N VAL A 144 -13.37 -8.77 -9.39
CA VAL A 144 -12.98 -7.85 -10.46
C VAL A 144 -13.78 -6.56 -10.33
N LEU A 145 -13.08 -5.46 -10.06
CA LEU A 145 -13.69 -4.15 -9.87
C LEU A 145 -13.42 -3.25 -11.07
N LYS A 146 -14.31 -2.29 -11.29
CA LYS A 146 -14.12 -1.19 -12.25
C LYS A 146 -14.07 0.13 -11.49
N ILE A 147 -13.09 0.97 -11.84
CA ILE A 147 -13.04 2.32 -11.31
C ILE A 147 -14.20 3.11 -11.91
N ARG A 148 -15.07 3.64 -11.07
CA ARG A 148 -16.18 4.48 -11.53
C ARG A 148 -15.68 5.89 -11.91
N LYS A 149 -16.39 6.53 -12.83
CA LYS A 149 -16.04 7.86 -13.37
C LYS A 149 -15.99 8.95 -12.28
N TYR A 150 -16.83 8.83 -11.27
CA TYR A 150 -16.96 9.84 -10.21
C TYR A 150 -16.52 9.28 -8.85
N GLY A 151 -15.81 10.08 -8.07
CA GLY A 151 -15.43 9.77 -6.69
C GLY A 151 -16.61 9.77 -5.71
N GLY A 152 -16.36 10.20 -4.48
CA GLY A 152 -17.42 10.38 -3.48
C GLY A 152 -18.39 11.49 -3.91
N MET A 153 -19.67 11.16 -4.01
CA MET A 153 -20.73 12.11 -4.35
C MET A 153 -21.80 12.12 -3.27
N LYS A 154 -22.36 13.30 -2.99
CA LYS A 154 -23.56 13.40 -2.16
C LYS A 154 -24.73 12.81 -2.95
N VAL A 155 -25.36 11.80 -2.39
CA VAL A 155 -26.62 11.24 -2.91
C VAL A 155 -27.75 11.91 -2.11
N LEU A 156 -28.60 12.62 -2.81
CA LEU A 156 -29.78 13.29 -2.21
C LEU A 156 -30.90 12.28 -2.07
#